data_c29b191041abe0dbd47527ba118992f7
#
_entry.id   c29b191041abe0dbd47527ba118992f7
#
_cell.length_a   1.000
_cell.length_b   1.000
_cell.length_c   1.000
_cell.angle_alpha   90.00
_cell.angle_beta   90.00
_cell.angle_gamma   90.00
#
_symmetry.space_group_name_H-M   'P 1'
#
loop_
_entity.id
_entity.type
_entity.pdbx_description
1 polymer ?
#
loop_
_entity_poly.entity_id
_entity_poly.type
_entity_poly.pdbx_seq_one_letter_code
_entity_poly.pdbx_strand_id
1 'polypeptide(L)'
;MPRVRDFRQFAFQPDRIDRCGRNVGARVYWKLYAIENTIRIVLHSVLSVQVNPNWWSLAVDARIVGNARRFRRNYAANSYNASPGTHDIHLTFLSDLTEIMRANSHLILPVVPTTNQWILTLEGIRVPRNLVGHMNFPNAYDRNAIDAAYAQLPALLAQLSASPNPIPVIIPQ
;
A
#
# COMPACT_ATOMS: atom_id res chain seq x y z
N MET A 1 -25.63 -9.23 -12.92
CA MET A 1 -25.19 -7.97 -13.55
C MET A 1 -24.26 -8.29 -14.71
N PRO A 2 -24.39 -7.66 -15.91
CA PRO A 2 -23.46 -7.90 -16.99
C PRO A 2 -22.04 -7.56 -16.55
N ARG A 3 -21.06 -8.39 -16.97
CA ARG A 3 -19.64 -8.16 -16.67
C ARG A 3 -19.20 -6.84 -17.28
N VAL A 4 -18.79 -5.87 -16.48
CA VAL A 4 -18.16 -4.65 -16.98
C VAL A 4 -16.84 -5.04 -17.63
N ARG A 5 -16.70 -4.71 -18.92
CA ARG A 5 -15.50 -4.95 -19.73
C ARG A 5 -14.79 -3.63 -19.98
N ASP A 6 -13.51 -3.70 -20.30
CA ASP A 6 -12.71 -2.54 -20.67
C ASP A 6 -13.38 -1.77 -21.82
N PHE A 7 -13.59 -0.47 -21.65
CA PHE A 7 -14.23 0.38 -22.66
C PHE A 7 -13.47 0.39 -23.99
N ARG A 8 -12.15 0.17 -23.97
CA ARG A 8 -11.30 0.11 -25.17
C ARG A 8 -11.64 -1.04 -26.12
N GLN A 9 -12.38 -2.04 -25.65
CA GLN A 9 -12.81 -3.19 -26.45
C GLN A 9 -14.08 -2.92 -27.28
N PHE A 10 -14.59 -1.71 -27.27
CA PHE A 10 -15.86 -1.35 -27.89
C PHE A 10 -15.73 -0.02 -28.66
N ALA A 11 -16.69 0.26 -29.53
CA ALA A 11 -16.85 1.59 -30.10
C ALA A 11 -16.97 2.66 -29.01
N PHE A 12 -16.41 3.83 -29.25
CA PHE A 12 -16.35 4.92 -28.26
C PHE A 12 -17.76 5.32 -27.80
N GLN A 13 -17.93 5.28 -26.48
CA GLN A 13 -19.14 5.74 -25.78
C GLN A 13 -18.71 6.33 -24.43
N PRO A 14 -18.97 7.63 -24.15
CA PRO A 14 -18.54 8.27 -22.90
C PRO A 14 -19.04 7.59 -21.64
N ASP A 15 -20.29 7.10 -21.63
CA ASP A 15 -20.89 6.40 -20.50
C ASP A 15 -20.16 5.08 -20.13
N ARG A 16 -19.48 4.46 -21.10
CA ARG A 16 -18.64 3.27 -20.82
C ARG A 16 -17.39 3.61 -20.05
N ILE A 17 -16.77 4.76 -20.32
CA ILE A 17 -15.60 5.24 -19.57
C ILE A 17 -16.00 5.46 -18.12
N ASP A 18 -17.09 6.20 -17.87
CA ASP A 18 -17.61 6.45 -16.53
C ASP A 18 -17.94 5.14 -15.81
N ARG A 19 -18.63 4.22 -16.46
CA ARG A 19 -19.01 2.92 -15.91
C ARG A 19 -17.80 2.06 -15.55
N CYS A 20 -16.76 2.06 -16.38
CA CYS A 20 -15.49 1.40 -16.10
C CYS A 20 -14.79 2.02 -14.90
N GLY A 21 -14.70 3.35 -14.84
CA GLY A 21 -14.08 4.07 -13.72
C GLY A 21 -14.78 3.78 -12.39
N ARG A 22 -16.11 3.86 -12.33
CA ARG A 22 -16.92 3.50 -11.15
C ARG A 22 -16.68 2.04 -10.73
N ASN A 23 -16.58 1.12 -11.69
CA ASN A 23 -16.33 -0.28 -11.40
C ASN A 23 -14.95 -0.51 -10.78
N VAL A 24 -13.91 0.13 -11.33
CA VAL A 24 -12.54 0.06 -10.77
C VAL A 24 -12.52 0.65 -9.36
N GLY A 25 -13.12 1.82 -9.17
CA GLY A 25 -13.21 2.48 -7.87
C GLY A 25 -13.90 1.59 -6.83
N ALA A 26 -15.12 1.11 -7.16
CA ALA A 26 -15.96 0.34 -6.25
C ALA A 26 -15.48 -1.09 -5.97
N ARG A 27 -14.60 -1.67 -6.80
CA ARG A 27 -14.19 -3.08 -6.64
C ARG A 27 -12.71 -3.29 -6.37
N VAL A 28 -11.86 -2.34 -6.76
CA VAL A 28 -10.41 -2.55 -6.76
C VAL A 28 -9.68 -1.46 -5.98
N TYR A 29 -9.92 -0.19 -6.32
CA TYR A 29 -9.14 0.92 -5.77
C TYR A 29 -9.17 0.99 -4.24
N TRP A 30 -10.33 0.85 -3.62
CA TRP A 30 -10.46 0.90 -2.17
C TRP A 30 -9.71 -0.24 -1.45
N LYS A 31 -9.58 -1.41 -2.10
CA LYS A 31 -8.80 -2.53 -1.56
C LYS A 31 -7.31 -2.22 -1.60
N LEU A 32 -6.83 -1.65 -2.70
CA LEU A 32 -5.44 -1.20 -2.80
C LEU A 32 -5.14 -0.13 -1.76
N TYR A 33 -6.05 0.83 -1.57
CA TYR A 33 -5.96 1.82 -0.50
C TYR A 33 -5.85 1.17 0.88
N ALA A 34 -6.69 0.18 1.17
CA ALA A 34 -6.66 -0.56 2.44
C ALA A 34 -5.34 -1.34 2.60
N ILE A 35 -4.88 -2.05 1.57
CA ILE A 35 -3.63 -2.81 1.60
C ILE A 35 -2.45 -1.88 1.88
N GLU A 36 -2.25 -0.83 1.07
CA GLU A 36 -1.11 0.08 1.25
C GLU A 36 -1.10 0.75 2.62
N ASN A 37 -2.25 1.22 3.11
CA ASN A 37 -2.31 1.88 4.42
C ASN A 37 -2.16 0.91 5.58
N THR A 38 -2.68 -0.32 5.49
CA THR A 38 -2.42 -1.35 6.50
C THR A 38 -0.93 -1.69 6.59
N ILE A 39 -0.26 -1.86 5.45
CA ILE A 39 1.19 -2.10 5.44
C ILE A 39 1.95 -0.93 6.05
N ARG A 40 1.58 0.33 5.75
CA ARG A 40 2.18 1.52 6.39
C ARG A 40 2.03 1.49 7.91
N ILE A 41 0.84 1.15 8.41
CA ILE A 41 0.56 1.05 9.84
C ILE A 41 1.40 -0.07 10.47
N VAL A 42 1.45 -1.25 9.87
CA VAL A 42 2.25 -2.37 10.39
C VAL A 42 3.73 -2.02 10.44
N LEU A 43 4.30 -1.50 9.36
CA LEU A 43 5.71 -1.08 9.32
C LEU A 43 6.00 0.01 10.36
N HIS A 44 5.15 1.02 10.43
CA HIS A 44 5.32 2.11 11.38
C HIS A 44 5.22 1.61 12.83
N SER A 45 4.25 0.76 13.16
CA SER A 45 4.09 0.19 14.49
C SER A 45 5.31 -0.62 14.90
N VAL A 46 5.72 -1.56 14.07
CA VAL A 46 6.86 -2.46 14.41
C VAL A 46 8.15 -1.68 14.49
N LEU A 47 8.47 -0.85 13.49
CA LEU A 47 9.76 -0.15 13.45
C LEU A 47 9.86 0.96 14.50
N SER A 48 8.76 1.61 14.87
CA SER A 48 8.75 2.57 15.98
C SER A 48 9.08 1.93 17.32
N VAL A 49 8.70 0.67 17.52
CA VAL A 49 8.97 -0.06 18.77
C VAL A 49 10.34 -0.76 18.72
N GLN A 50 10.66 -1.44 17.61
CA GLN A 50 11.87 -2.25 17.49
C GLN A 50 13.14 -1.43 17.23
N VAL A 51 13.02 -0.26 16.62
CA VAL A 51 14.15 0.66 16.38
C VAL A 51 14.06 1.84 17.35
N ASN A 52 13.20 2.78 17.07
CA ASN A 52 12.77 3.92 17.90
C ASN A 52 11.74 4.76 17.12
N PRO A 53 11.12 5.80 17.73
CA PRO A 53 10.18 6.67 17.03
C PRO A 53 10.74 7.37 15.77
N ASN A 54 12.08 7.55 15.69
CA ASN A 54 12.74 8.16 14.52
C ASN A 54 13.25 7.13 13.50
N TRP A 55 12.70 5.91 13.51
CA TRP A 55 13.11 4.80 12.66
C TRP A 55 13.24 5.16 11.18
N TRP A 56 12.49 6.12 10.68
CA TRP A 56 12.48 6.52 9.27
C TRP A 56 13.88 6.88 8.76
N SER A 57 14.63 7.65 9.53
CA SER A 57 16.00 8.05 9.17
C SER A 57 17.06 6.98 9.40
N LEU A 58 16.74 5.94 10.16
CA LEU A 58 17.69 4.90 10.59
C LEU A 58 17.52 3.60 9.83
N ALA A 59 16.29 3.25 9.48
CA ALA A 59 15.90 1.93 8.94
C ALA A 59 15.42 1.98 7.49
N VAL A 60 15.42 3.14 6.84
CA VAL A 60 14.95 3.31 5.45
C VAL A 60 16.10 3.76 4.55
N ASP A 61 16.17 3.14 3.38
CA ASP A 61 17.17 3.49 2.36
C ASP A 61 17.12 4.97 1.99
N ALA A 62 18.31 5.59 1.85
CA ALA A 62 18.47 7.01 1.59
C ALA A 62 17.75 7.46 0.30
N ARG A 63 17.64 6.59 -0.71
CA ARG A 63 16.90 6.85 -1.96
C ARG A 63 15.41 7.03 -1.69
N ILE A 64 14.81 6.17 -0.86
CA ILE A 64 13.39 6.25 -0.48
C ILE A 64 13.15 7.52 0.33
N VAL A 65 14.00 7.79 1.32
CA VAL A 65 13.94 9.02 2.13
C VAL A 65 14.05 10.27 1.24
N GLY A 66 14.97 10.28 0.29
CA GLY A 66 15.16 11.39 -0.66
C GLY A 66 13.93 11.62 -1.56
N ASN A 67 13.31 10.53 -2.05
CA ASN A 67 12.08 10.59 -2.85
C ASN A 67 10.91 11.15 -2.03
N ALA A 68 10.70 10.66 -0.81
CA ALA A 68 9.65 11.13 0.07
C ALA A 68 9.80 12.64 0.36
N ARG A 69 11.03 13.11 0.67
CA ARG A 69 11.32 14.54 0.85
C ARG A 69 11.02 15.38 -0.39
N ARG A 70 11.31 14.86 -1.59
CA ARG A 70 10.97 15.53 -2.86
C ARG A 70 9.45 15.67 -3.01
N PHE A 71 8.69 14.60 -2.76
CA PHE A 71 7.23 14.65 -2.81
C PHE A 71 6.66 15.62 -1.78
N ARG A 72 7.16 15.62 -0.55
CA ARG A 72 6.72 16.56 0.49
C ARG A 72 6.90 18.01 0.05
N ARG A 73 8.04 18.36 -0.54
CA ARG A 73 8.26 19.72 -1.08
C ARG A 73 7.26 20.07 -2.18
N ASN A 74 6.95 19.12 -3.08
CA ASN A 74 5.98 19.34 -4.15
C ASN A 74 4.56 19.57 -3.59
N TYR A 75 4.15 18.83 -2.55
CA TYR A 75 2.88 19.09 -1.87
C TYR A 75 2.88 20.43 -1.13
N ALA A 76 3.94 20.77 -0.43
CA ALA A 76 4.06 22.04 0.28
C ALA A 76 4.02 23.27 -0.65
N ALA A 77 4.52 23.13 -1.87
CA ALA A 77 4.46 24.19 -2.89
C ALA A 77 3.02 24.48 -3.37
N ASN A 78 2.06 23.60 -3.09
CA ASN A 78 0.67 23.71 -3.50
C ASN A 78 -0.23 23.64 -2.26
N SER A 79 -0.22 24.67 -1.45
CA SER A 79 -0.88 24.75 -0.12
C SER A 79 -2.42 24.58 -0.15
N TYR A 80 -3.04 24.71 -1.32
CA TYR A 80 -4.47 24.47 -1.54
C TYR A 80 -4.82 22.99 -1.72
N ASN A 81 -3.82 22.12 -1.93
CA ASN A 81 -4.03 20.68 -2.00
C ASN A 81 -4.09 20.09 -0.59
N ALA A 82 -4.80 18.96 -0.46
CA ALA A 82 -4.76 18.19 0.77
C ALA A 82 -3.32 17.77 1.09
N SER A 83 -2.88 18.04 2.32
CA SER A 83 -1.56 17.59 2.78
C SER A 83 -1.60 16.09 3.07
N PRO A 84 -0.63 15.29 2.58
CA PRO A 84 -0.43 13.96 3.12
C PRO A 84 -0.07 14.08 4.62
N GLY A 85 -0.24 13.00 5.37
CA GLY A 85 0.12 12.98 6.80
C GLY A 85 1.54 13.46 7.06
N THR A 86 1.87 13.80 8.31
CA THR A 86 3.16 14.38 8.69
C THR A 86 4.32 13.38 8.57
N HIS A 87 4.06 12.08 8.71
CA HIS A 87 5.10 11.06 8.55
C HIS A 87 5.37 10.75 7.07
N ASP A 88 6.65 10.69 6.69
CA ASP A 88 7.07 10.52 5.28
C ASP A 88 6.69 9.17 4.66
N ILE A 89 6.32 8.18 5.46
CA ILE A 89 5.81 6.89 4.97
C ILE A 89 4.55 7.05 4.10
N HIS A 90 3.76 8.11 4.29
CA HIS A 90 2.59 8.41 3.45
C HIS A 90 2.96 8.77 2.01
N LEU A 91 4.22 9.13 1.77
CA LEU A 91 4.75 9.54 0.48
C LEU A 91 5.48 8.40 -0.26
N THR A 92 5.37 7.17 0.24
CA THR A 92 5.97 5.98 -0.37
C THR A 92 5.02 5.28 -1.33
N PHE A 93 5.60 4.63 -2.33
CA PHE A 93 4.89 3.71 -3.21
C PHE A 93 4.86 2.29 -2.62
N LEU A 94 4.03 1.42 -3.19
CA LEU A 94 3.97 0.00 -2.80
C LEU A 94 5.33 -0.69 -2.88
N SER A 95 6.12 -0.38 -3.91
CA SER A 95 7.49 -0.89 -4.08
C SER A 95 8.42 -0.48 -2.94
N ASP A 96 8.30 0.78 -2.48
CA ASP A 96 9.11 1.27 -1.37
C ASP A 96 8.72 0.57 -0.05
N LEU A 97 7.42 0.36 0.18
CA LEU A 97 6.93 -0.38 1.35
C LEU A 97 7.46 -1.82 1.35
N THR A 98 7.46 -2.48 0.19
CA THR A 98 8.01 -3.83 0.04
C THR A 98 9.52 -3.87 0.32
N GLU A 99 10.26 -2.88 -0.15
CA GLU A 99 11.69 -2.74 0.08
C GLU A 99 12.01 -2.48 1.55
N ILE A 100 11.27 -1.58 2.22
CA ILE A 100 11.40 -1.31 3.66
C ILE A 100 11.12 -2.59 4.46
N MET A 101 10.05 -3.32 4.11
CA MET A 101 9.72 -4.59 4.77
C MET A 101 10.84 -5.63 4.61
N ARG A 102 11.41 -5.75 3.40
CA ARG A 102 12.50 -6.68 3.12
C ARG A 102 13.78 -6.32 3.87
N ALA A 103 14.18 -5.06 3.83
CA ALA A 103 15.41 -4.59 4.48
C ALA A 103 15.34 -4.77 6.01
N ASN A 104 14.16 -4.67 6.59
CA ASN A 104 13.93 -4.78 8.03
C ASN A 104 13.28 -6.11 8.45
N SER A 105 13.32 -7.14 7.60
CA SER A 105 12.64 -8.41 7.85
C SER A 105 13.08 -9.06 9.17
N HIS A 106 14.35 -8.93 9.56
CA HIS A 106 14.88 -9.45 10.82
C HIS A 106 14.24 -8.83 12.07
N LEU A 107 13.76 -7.58 11.98
CA LEU A 107 13.02 -6.90 13.05
C LEU A 107 11.52 -7.22 13.01
N ILE A 108 10.98 -7.46 11.80
CA ILE A 108 9.54 -7.62 11.60
C ILE A 108 9.11 -9.08 11.82
N LEU A 109 9.90 -10.07 11.38
CA LEU A 109 9.59 -11.51 11.50
C LEU A 109 9.21 -11.97 12.91
N PRO A 110 9.89 -11.53 13.99
CA PRO A 110 9.54 -11.94 15.35
C PRO A 110 8.12 -11.51 15.78
N VAL A 111 7.58 -10.45 15.17
CA VAL A 111 6.26 -9.89 15.46
C VAL A 111 5.23 -10.34 14.44
N VAL A 112 5.63 -10.37 13.17
CA VAL A 112 4.81 -10.74 12.00
C VAL A 112 5.46 -11.95 11.32
N PRO A 113 5.18 -13.18 11.77
CA PRO A 113 5.79 -14.39 11.20
C PRO A 113 5.54 -14.58 9.71
N THR A 114 4.47 -13.99 9.17
CA THR A 114 4.13 -14.04 7.73
C THR A 114 4.83 -12.98 6.89
N THR A 115 5.84 -12.27 7.40
CA THR A 115 6.55 -11.19 6.69
C THR A 115 7.03 -11.59 5.29
N ASN A 116 7.68 -12.75 5.15
CA ASN A 116 8.16 -13.21 3.83
C ASN A 116 7.01 -13.49 2.85
N GLN A 117 5.90 -14.04 3.33
CA GLN A 117 4.70 -14.24 2.53
C GLN A 117 4.11 -12.88 2.08
N TRP A 118 4.11 -11.89 2.97
CA TRP A 118 3.65 -10.55 2.64
C TRP A 118 4.54 -9.85 1.63
N ILE A 119 5.85 -9.99 1.70
CA ILE A 119 6.78 -9.47 0.68
C ILE A 119 6.40 -10.04 -0.70
N LEU A 120 6.21 -11.36 -0.81
CA LEU A 120 5.79 -12.00 -2.07
C LEU A 120 4.40 -11.55 -2.52
N THR A 121 3.46 -11.38 -1.61
CA THR A 121 2.11 -10.89 -1.89
C THR A 121 2.15 -9.47 -2.48
N LEU A 122 2.92 -8.57 -1.87
CA LEU A 122 3.07 -7.19 -2.34
C LEU A 122 3.77 -7.12 -3.71
N GLU A 123 4.76 -7.96 -3.95
CA GLU A 123 5.38 -8.10 -5.27
C GLU A 123 4.38 -8.60 -6.31
N GLY A 124 3.56 -9.59 -5.96
CA GLY A 124 2.54 -10.15 -6.85
C GLY A 124 1.47 -9.13 -7.26
N ILE A 125 1.10 -8.21 -6.37
CA ILE A 125 0.12 -7.17 -6.70
C ILE A 125 0.73 -5.87 -7.24
N ARG A 126 2.05 -5.76 -7.32
CA ARG A 126 2.74 -4.53 -7.79
C ARG A 126 2.31 -4.13 -9.20
N VAL A 127 2.28 -5.07 -10.13
CA VAL A 127 1.86 -4.81 -11.52
C VAL A 127 0.37 -4.47 -11.59
N PRO A 128 -0.56 -5.26 -11.02
CA PRO A 128 -1.98 -4.88 -10.88
C PRO A 128 -2.21 -3.50 -10.28
N ARG A 129 -1.50 -3.17 -9.21
CA ARG A 129 -1.59 -1.85 -8.56
C ARG A 129 -1.16 -0.72 -9.48
N ASN A 130 -0.03 -0.87 -10.17
CA ASN A 130 0.46 0.14 -11.10
C ASN A 130 -0.50 0.33 -12.28
N LEU A 131 -1.05 -0.77 -12.81
CA LEU A 131 -2.05 -0.73 -13.87
C LEU A 131 -3.27 0.11 -13.46
N VAL A 132 -3.80 -0.10 -12.25
CA VAL A 132 -4.90 0.69 -11.70
C VAL A 132 -4.48 2.14 -11.41
N GLY A 133 -3.28 2.35 -10.86
CA GLY A 133 -2.72 3.67 -10.60
C GLY A 133 -2.55 4.53 -11.86
N HIS A 134 -2.30 3.90 -13.01
CA HIS A 134 -2.29 4.53 -14.33
C HIS A 134 -3.65 4.55 -15.03
N MET A 135 -4.74 4.44 -14.28
CA MET A 135 -6.12 4.51 -14.77
C MET A 135 -6.47 3.46 -15.84
N ASN A 136 -5.82 2.30 -15.80
CA ASN A 136 -6.14 1.18 -16.67
C ASN A 136 -7.12 0.21 -16.02
N PHE A 137 -7.84 -0.55 -16.85
CA PHE A 137 -8.84 -1.50 -16.39
C PHE A 137 -8.19 -2.85 -16.07
N PRO A 138 -8.23 -3.33 -14.79
CA PRO A 138 -7.61 -4.58 -14.40
C PRO A 138 -8.42 -5.77 -14.93
N ASN A 139 -7.73 -6.80 -15.38
CA ASN A 139 -8.36 -8.06 -15.80
C ASN A 139 -8.79 -8.91 -14.59
N ALA A 140 -9.32 -10.12 -14.84
CA ALA A 140 -9.79 -11.00 -13.77
C ALA A 140 -8.63 -11.49 -12.87
N TYR A 141 -7.47 -11.78 -13.45
CA TYR A 141 -6.29 -12.21 -12.73
C TYR A 141 -5.79 -11.10 -11.77
N ASP A 142 -5.67 -9.88 -12.28
CA ASP A 142 -5.27 -8.71 -11.49
C ASP A 142 -6.20 -8.51 -10.27
N ARG A 143 -7.51 -8.57 -10.52
CA ARG A 143 -8.51 -8.41 -9.45
C ARG A 143 -8.43 -9.51 -8.41
N ASN A 144 -8.29 -10.77 -8.85
CA ASN A 144 -8.18 -11.90 -7.93
C ASN A 144 -6.93 -11.80 -7.04
N ALA A 145 -5.79 -11.34 -7.59
CA ALA A 145 -4.57 -11.12 -6.81
C ALA A 145 -4.78 -10.05 -5.74
N ILE A 146 -5.43 -8.93 -6.10
CA ILE A 146 -5.74 -7.85 -5.15
C ILE A 146 -6.75 -8.35 -4.09
N ASP A 147 -7.77 -9.11 -4.50
CA ASP A 147 -8.78 -9.64 -3.58
C ASP A 147 -8.16 -10.62 -2.57
N ALA A 148 -7.27 -11.48 -3.02
CA ALA A 148 -6.54 -12.42 -2.16
C ALA A 148 -5.64 -11.69 -1.16
N ALA A 149 -4.92 -10.64 -1.58
CA ALA A 149 -4.11 -9.82 -0.69
C ALA A 149 -4.97 -9.09 0.35
N TYR A 150 -6.07 -8.47 -0.08
CA TYR A 150 -7.00 -7.77 0.81
C TYR A 150 -7.59 -8.70 1.88
N ALA A 151 -7.99 -9.91 1.51
CA ALA A 151 -8.59 -10.87 2.43
C ALA A 151 -7.65 -11.31 3.59
N GLN A 152 -6.33 -11.11 3.44
CA GLN A 152 -5.34 -11.46 4.45
C GLN A 152 -5.07 -10.35 5.47
N LEU A 153 -5.57 -9.12 5.25
CA LEU A 153 -5.27 -7.97 6.12
C LEU A 153 -5.69 -8.17 7.59
N PRO A 154 -6.88 -8.73 7.92
CA PRO A 154 -7.23 -8.97 9.31
C PRO A 154 -6.26 -9.90 10.04
N ALA A 155 -5.81 -10.95 9.36
CA ALA A 155 -4.83 -11.89 9.91
C ALA A 155 -3.45 -11.25 10.10
N LEU A 156 -3.05 -10.34 9.21
CA LEU A 156 -1.81 -9.56 9.36
C LEU A 156 -1.85 -8.67 10.61
N LEU A 157 -2.93 -7.91 10.78
CA LEU A 157 -3.07 -7.02 11.95
C LEU A 157 -3.15 -7.81 13.26
N ALA A 158 -3.81 -8.97 13.26
CA ALA A 158 -3.92 -9.81 14.45
C ALA A 158 -2.54 -10.31 14.94
N GLN A 159 -1.55 -10.45 14.07
CA GLN A 159 -0.20 -10.86 14.46
C GLN A 159 0.48 -9.86 15.38
N LEU A 160 0.21 -8.56 15.26
CA LEU A 160 0.78 -7.52 16.13
C LEU A 160 0.43 -7.77 17.61
N SER A 161 -0.83 -8.15 17.87
CA SER A 161 -1.31 -8.43 19.23
C SER A 161 -1.06 -9.84 19.70
N ALA A 162 -0.91 -10.80 18.79
CA ALA A 162 -0.67 -12.21 19.09
C ALA A 162 0.80 -12.55 19.33
N SER A 163 1.72 -11.64 19.06
CA SER A 163 3.16 -11.81 19.33
C SER A 163 3.42 -12.02 20.82
N PRO A 164 4.45 -12.80 21.21
CA PRO A 164 4.91 -12.90 22.61
C PRO A 164 5.25 -11.53 23.24
N ASN A 165 5.65 -10.57 22.41
CA ASN A 165 5.82 -9.16 22.78
C ASN A 165 4.86 -8.32 21.93
N PRO A 166 3.60 -8.12 22.38
CA PRO A 166 2.60 -7.42 21.60
C PRO A 166 3.05 -6.00 21.24
N ILE A 167 2.86 -5.64 19.98
CA ILE A 167 3.16 -4.30 19.48
C ILE A 167 1.85 -3.51 19.38
N PRO A 168 1.77 -2.32 20.00
CA PRO A 168 0.61 -1.46 19.84
C PRO A 168 0.48 -1.00 18.37
N VAL A 169 -0.74 -0.89 17.89
CA VAL A 169 -1.01 -0.28 16.59
C VAL A 169 -0.76 1.22 16.69
N ILE A 170 0.24 1.72 15.96
CA ILE A 170 0.62 3.13 15.91
C ILE A 170 0.30 3.65 14.52
N ILE A 171 -0.60 4.62 14.43
CA ILE A 171 -0.98 5.24 13.17
C ILE A 171 0.04 6.33 12.85
N PRO A 172 0.74 6.28 11.70
CA PRO A 172 1.62 7.36 11.29
C PRO A 172 0.79 8.63 11.05
N GLN A 173 1.20 9.72 11.67
CA GLN A 173 0.51 11.01 11.56
C GLN A 173 0.94 11.78 10.31
#